data_8e00fc09ff0b490489e76d975e024937
#
_entry.id   8e00fc09ff0b490489e76d975e024937
#
_cell.length_a   1.000
_cell.length_b   1.000
_cell.length_c   1.000
_cell.angle_alpha   90.00
_cell.angle_beta   90.00
_cell.angle_gamma   90.00
#
_symmetry.space_group_name_H-M   'P 1'
#
loop_
_entity.id
_entity.type
_entity.pdbx_description
1 polymer ?
#
loop_
_entity_poly.entity_id
_entity_poly.type
_entity_poly.pdbx_seq_one_letter_code
_entity_poly.pdbx_strand_id
1 'polypeptide(L)'
;CLDTEGLKKCNQGFQEEGKFMADKGKGALELNNLDADIIWRYDMRKELGVFPHNIASSSILIVGDLLFCTTSNGQDWSHINIPAPLSPCIIALNKKDGTLAGEEAEGIGKGILHCNWSSPAKGKVKGKDAVFFGGGDGFLYAFDTKFKKDEEGYDIFKALWKYDCNPADYKKDKNGKEIKYPAAEGPSELIATPTYYKGNVYVAIGQDPEHGEGAGCLSCIDADTGKKLWESKKIKRSISTCAIDASNDLLFAADYSGYVYCYDAKNGALNWVYDQKAHMWGSPLVADGKVYIGDEDGDFVVLASDKKMKVLSETYFPAPIYSTPIVANGVLYVATQSHLYAIHDEAQAK
;
A
#
# COMPACT_ATOMS: atom_id res chain seq x y z
N CYS A 1 -14.79 -6.47 11.25
CA CYS A 1 -15.86 -5.60 10.76
C CYS A 1 -16.60 -5.00 11.96
N LEU A 2 -16.81 -3.70 11.93
CA LEU A 2 -17.50 -2.97 12.98
C LEU A 2 -18.79 -2.36 12.43
N ASP A 3 -19.85 -2.28 13.25
CA ASP A 3 -21.01 -1.45 12.95
C ASP A 3 -20.65 0.02 13.22
N THR A 4 -20.98 0.92 12.30
CA THR A 4 -20.73 2.36 12.41
C THR A 4 -21.63 3.04 13.46
N GLU A 5 -22.76 2.42 13.81
CA GLU A 5 -23.66 2.88 14.86
C GLU A 5 -23.22 2.42 16.27
N GLY A 6 -22.27 1.48 16.34
CA GLY A 6 -21.79 0.87 17.56
C GLY A 6 -22.89 0.14 18.33
N LEU A 7 -22.63 -0.20 19.59
CA LEU A 7 -23.60 -0.88 20.47
C LEU A 7 -24.86 -0.07 20.78
N LYS A 8 -24.90 1.21 20.40
CA LYS A 8 -26.05 2.11 20.63
C LYS A 8 -27.36 1.58 20.02
N LYS A 9 -27.28 0.88 18.90
CA LYS A 9 -28.44 0.40 18.15
C LYS A 9 -28.84 -1.03 18.55
N CYS A 10 -27.92 -1.93 18.53
CA CYS A 10 -28.02 -3.33 19.00
C CYS A 10 -26.65 -3.98 18.90
N ASN A 11 -26.42 -5.04 19.66
CA ASN A 11 -25.24 -5.89 19.50
C ASN A 11 -25.55 -6.94 18.41
N GLN A 12 -24.82 -6.88 17.28
CA GLN A 12 -25.00 -7.77 16.14
C GLN A 12 -23.75 -8.65 15.96
N GLY A 13 -23.95 -9.85 15.40
CA GLY A 13 -22.88 -10.75 15.01
C GLY A 13 -22.07 -11.31 16.18
N PHE A 14 -20.87 -10.80 16.41
CA PHE A 14 -20.01 -11.23 17.52
C PHE A 14 -20.57 -10.73 18.86
N GLN A 15 -20.62 -11.60 19.88
CA GLN A 15 -21.33 -11.31 21.14
C GLN A 15 -20.40 -11.27 22.37
N GLU A 16 -19.10 -11.37 22.18
CA GLU A 16 -18.12 -11.45 23.28
C GLU A 16 -17.13 -10.27 23.29
N GLU A 17 -17.56 -9.07 22.85
CA GLU A 17 -16.72 -7.88 22.72
C GLU A 17 -16.00 -7.54 24.04
N GLY A 18 -16.72 -7.53 25.15
CA GLY A 18 -16.15 -7.20 26.46
C GLY A 18 -15.03 -8.17 26.87
N LYS A 19 -15.16 -9.43 26.54
CA LYS A 19 -14.13 -10.44 26.76
C LYS A 19 -12.97 -10.31 25.77
N PHE A 20 -13.28 -10.02 24.51
CA PHE A 20 -12.29 -9.84 23.45
C PHE A 20 -11.41 -8.60 23.68
N MET A 21 -11.98 -7.50 24.15
CA MET A 21 -11.30 -6.25 24.42
C MET A 21 -10.61 -6.19 25.79
N ALA A 22 -10.88 -7.16 26.67
CA ALA A 22 -10.25 -7.20 27.99
C ALA A 22 -8.75 -7.55 27.90
N ASP A 23 -7.97 -6.97 28.80
CA ASP A 23 -6.57 -7.33 28.99
C ASP A 23 -6.43 -8.81 29.32
N LYS A 24 -5.33 -9.41 28.86
CA LYS A 24 -5.03 -10.81 29.14
C LYS A 24 -5.06 -11.11 30.64
N GLY A 25 -5.91 -12.05 31.03
CA GLY A 25 -6.08 -12.48 32.42
C GLY A 25 -7.01 -11.59 33.27
N LYS A 26 -7.65 -10.60 32.66
CA LYS A 26 -8.71 -9.77 33.28
C LYS A 26 -10.10 -10.30 32.96
N GLY A 27 -11.10 -9.93 33.77
CA GLY A 27 -12.52 -10.18 33.48
C GLY A 27 -12.97 -9.39 32.24
N ALA A 28 -14.11 -9.81 31.68
CA ALA A 28 -14.73 -9.07 30.58
C ALA A 28 -15.01 -7.61 30.97
N LEU A 29 -14.79 -6.69 30.03
CA LEU A 29 -15.14 -5.27 30.23
C LEU A 29 -16.67 -5.10 30.22
N GLU A 30 -17.19 -4.22 31.05
CA GLU A 30 -18.55 -3.71 30.91
C GLU A 30 -18.62 -2.80 29.70
N LEU A 31 -19.50 -3.14 28.75
CA LEU A 31 -19.69 -2.38 27.53
C LEU A 31 -20.73 -1.29 27.69
N ASN A 32 -20.55 -0.21 26.96
CA ASN A 32 -21.48 0.92 26.91
C ASN A 32 -21.74 1.36 25.46
N ASN A 33 -22.61 2.34 25.26
CA ASN A 33 -23.04 2.78 23.94
C ASN A 33 -21.95 3.44 23.06
N LEU A 34 -20.76 3.68 23.60
CA LEU A 34 -19.62 4.25 22.87
C LEU A 34 -18.63 3.17 22.43
N ASP A 35 -18.82 1.93 22.89
CA ASP A 35 -17.96 0.82 22.50
C ASP A 35 -18.33 0.30 21.11
N ALA A 36 -17.35 -0.32 20.46
CA ALA A 36 -17.54 -0.87 19.12
C ALA A 36 -18.42 -2.12 19.17
N ASP A 37 -19.38 -2.20 18.25
CA ASP A 37 -20.11 -3.41 17.92
C ASP A 37 -19.34 -4.18 16.84
N ILE A 38 -18.82 -5.36 17.18
CA ILE A 38 -18.07 -6.21 16.28
C ILE A 38 -19.03 -7.14 15.53
N ILE A 39 -19.27 -6.90 14.26
CA ILE A 39 -20.11 -7.78 13.45
C ILE A 39 -19.43 -9.13 13.23
N TRP A 40 -18.15 -9.12 12.83
CA TRP A 40 -17.31 -10.30 12.69
C TRP A 40 -15.83 -9.94 12.75
N ARG A 41 -15.00 -10.94 13.04
CA ARG A 41 -13.54 -10.86 13.03
C ARG A 41 -12.93 -12.09 12.37
N TYR A 42 -11.76 -11.94 11.78
CA TYR A 42 -10.98 -13.02 11.20
C TYR A 42 -9.56 -12.99 11.79
N ASP A 43 -9.13 -14.07 12.41
CA ASP A 43 -7.81 -14.19 13.05
C ASP A 43 -6.83 -14.88 12.08
N MET A 44 -6.11 -14.07 11.28
CA MET A 44 -5.18 -14.58 10.27
C MET A 44 -4.07 -15.44 10.86
N ARG A 45 -3.61 -15.14 12.07
CA ARG A 45 -2.54 -15.94 12.71
C ARG A 45 -3.03 -17.33 13.09
N LYS A 46 -4.24 -17.40 13.63
CA LYS A 46 -4.82 -18.68 14.09
C LYS A 46 -5.30 -19.53 12.91
N GLU A 47 -5.97 -18.89 11.95
CA GLU A 47 -6.64 -19.60 10.83
C GLU A 47 -5.66 -19.96 9.69
N LEU A 48 -4.64 -19.12 9.44
CA LEU A 48 -3.72 -19.26 8.31
C LEU A 48 -2.26 -19.52 8.72
N GLY A 49 -1.96 -19.46 10.01
CA GLY A 49 -0.59 -19.64 10.51
C GLY A 49 0.40 -18.58 10.06
N VAL A 50 -0.06 -17.41 9.62
CA VAL A 50 0.81 -16.32 9.17
C VAL A 50 1.68 -15.79 10.30
N PHE A 51 2.86 -15.31 9.94
CA PHE A 51 3.79 -14.63 10.85
C PHE A 51 3.95 -13.18 10.39
N PRO A 52 3.11 -12.25 10.88
CA PRO A 52 3.24 -10.84 10.53
C PRO A 52 4.54 -10.25 11.09
N HIS A 53 5.32 -9.58 10.23
CA HIS A 53 6.46 -8.81 10.68
C HIS A 53 6.01 -7.41 11.08
N ASN A 54 6.37 -6.97 12.28
CA ASN A 54 5.97 -5.68 12.84
C ASN A 54 4.44 -5.50 12.87
N ILE A 55 3.89 -4.61 12.05
CA ILE A 55 2.49 -4.23 12.03
C ILE A 55 1.83 -4.59 10.69
N ALA A 56 0.57 -5.03 10.74
CA ALA A 56 -0.26 -5.16 9.56
C ALA A 56 -0.84 -3.77 9.23
N SER A 57 -0.28 -3.09 8.23
CA SER A 57 -0.60 -1.70 7.89
C SER A 57 -1.31 -1.52 6.55
N SER A 58 -1.58 -2.60 5.80
CA SER A 58 -2.22 -2.50 4.50
C SER A 58 -3.71 -2.15 4.59
N SER A 59 -4.19 -1.37 3.62
CA SER A 59 -5.61 -1.08 3.45
C SER A 59 -6.34 -2.25 2.83
N ILE A 60 -7.62 -2.43 3.19
CA ILE A 60 -8.50 -3.46 2.64
C ILE A 60 -9.11 -2.96 1.33
N LEU A 61 -9.05 -3.80 0.28
CA LEU A 61 -9.69 -3.53 -1.00
C LEU A 61 -11.03 -4.25 -1.11
N ILE A 62 -12.10 -3.52 -1.43
CA ILE A 62 -13.43 -4.10 -1.67
C ILE A 62 -13.64 -4.30 -3.18
N VAL A 63 -13.93 -5.54 -3.60
CA VAL A 63 -14.31 -5.87 -4.97
C VAL A 63 -15.60 -6.71 -4.94
N GLY A 64 -16.74 -6.06 -5.22
CA GLY A 64 -18.05 -6.70 -5.09
C GLY A 64 -18.33 -7.10 -3.63
N ASP A 65 -18.53 -8.38 -3.40
CA ASP A 65 -18.79 -8.95 -2.06
C ASP A 65 -17.53 -9.51 -1.39
N LEU A 66 -16.35 -9.26 -1.97
CA LEU A 66 -15.07 -9.73 -1.47
C LEU A 66 -14.23 -8.59 -0.88
N LEU A 67 -13.48 -8.91 0.16
CA LEU A 67 -12.46 -8.08 0.79
C LEU A 67 -11.09 -8.71 0.53
N PHE A 68 -10.23 -8.04 -0.22
CA PHE A 68 -8.86 -8.47 -0.40
C PHE A 68 -7.98 -7.80 0.65
N CYS A 69 -7.21 -8.61 1.39
CA CYS A 69 -6.39 -8.18 2.52
C CYS A 69 -5.00 -8.79 2.41
N THR A 70 -3.97 -7.99 2.67
CA THR A 70 -2.62 -8.48 2.88
C THR A 70 -2.50 -9.07 4.28
N THR A 71 -1.76 -10.16 4.45
CA THR A 71 -1.58 -10.82 5.74
C THR A 71 -0.39 -10.29 6.54
N SER A 72 0.45 -9.45 5.94
CA SER A 72 1.74 -8.98 6.47
C SER A 72 2.69 -10.11 6.85
N ASN A 73 2.52 -11.30 6.24
CA ASN A 73 3.46 -12.40 6.42
C ASN A 73 4.88 -11.95 6.04
N GLY A 74 5.86 -12.21 6.89
CA GLY A 74 7.20 -11.66 6.73
C GLY A 74 8.27 -12.45 7.48
N GLN A 75 9.43 -11.82 7.62
CA GLN A 75 10.56 -12.34 8.36
C GLN A 75 10.32 -12.31 9.87
N ASP A 76 11.11 -13.06 10.61
CA ASP A 76 11.19 -12.97 12.08
C ASP A 76 12.02 -11.72 12.50
N TRP A 77 12.08 -11.49 13.81
CA TRP A 77 12.83 -10.36 14.38
C TRP A 77 14.34 -10.40 14.14
N SER A 78 14.88 -11.53 13.68
CA SER A 78 16.30 -11.62 13.28
C SER A 78 16.56 -11.07 11.87
N HIS A 79 15.50 -10.81 11.10
CA HIS A 79 15.53 -10.44 9.67
C HIS A 79 16.29 -11.46 8.79
N ILE A 80 16.23 -12.74 9.20
CA ILE A 80 16.94 -13.85 8.50
C ILE A 80 15.95 -14.93 8.06
N ASN A 81 15.01 -15.30 8.95
CA ASN A 81 14.13 -16.45 8.70
C ASN A 81 12.72 -15.98 8.31
N ILE A 82 12.06 -16.79 7.50
CA ILE A 82 10.63 -16.66 7.19
C ILE A 82 9.91 -17.78 7.92
N PRO A 83 9.26 -17.52 9.09
CA PRO A 83 8.67 -18.57 9.91
C PRO A 83 7.50 -19.29 9.25
N ALA A 84 6.76 -18.59 8.37
CA ALA A 84 5.58 -19.13 7.70
C ALA A 84 5.68 -19.01 6.15
N PRO A 85 6.66 -19.70 5.51
CA PRO A 85 6.92 -19.51 4.08
C PRO A 85 5.82 -20.11 3.17
N LEU A 86 4.92 -20.92 3.72
CA LEU A 86 3.80 -21.52 2.99
C LEU A 86 2.47 -20.81 3.24
N SER A 87 2.42 -19.90 4.21
CA SER A 87 1.21 -19.14 4.49
C SER A 87 0.96 -18.07 3.41
N PRO A 88 -0.32 -17.81 3.07
CA PRO A 88 -0.67 -16.84 2.03
C PRO A 88 -0.25 -15.42 2.42
N CYS A 89 0.17 -14.63 1.44
CA CYS A 89 0.55 -13.23 1.61
C CYS A 89 -0.60 -12.26 1.33
N ILE A 90 -1.59 -12.68 0.53
CA ILE A 90 -2.84 -11.97 0.29
C ILE A 90 -4.00 -12.97 0.27
N ILE A 91 -5.12 -12.59 0.87
CA ILE A 91 -6.34 -13.38 0.99
C ILE A 91 -7.56 -12.61 0.55
N ALA A 92 -8.64 -13.31 0.29
CA ALA A 92 -9.97 -12.76 0.10
C ALA A 92 -10.93 -13.28 1.16
N LEU A 93 -11.69 -12.37 1.78
CA LEU A 93 -12.74 -12.68 2.74
C LEU A 93 -14.11 -12.31 2.18
N ASN A 94 -15.16 -13.01 2.60
CA ASN A 94 -16.52 -12.60 2.33
C ASN A 94 -16.87 -11.37 3.16
N LYS A 95 -17.29 -10.29 2.52
CA LYS A 95 -17.64 -9.02 3.17
C LYS A 95 -18.78 -9.17 4.20
N LYS A 96 -19.70 -10.09 3.96
CA LYS A 96 -20.90 -10.29 4.79
C LYS A 96 -20.58 -10.85 6.17
N ASP A 97 -19.72 -11.86 6.22
CA ASP A 97 -19.52 -12.68 7.43
C ASP A 97 -18.07 -12.90 7.81
N GLY A 98 -17.11 -12.37 7.02
CA GLY A 98 -15.68 -12.49 7.28
C GLY A 98 -15.10 -13.88 7.06
N THR A 99 -15.84 -14.81 6.47
CA THR A 99 -15.32 -16.14 6.16
C THR A 99 -14.27 -16.07 5.04
N LEU A 100 -13.27 -16.95 5.09
CA LEU A 100 -12.26 -17.05 4.03
C LEU A 100 -12.93 -17.46 2.72
N ALA A 101 -12.79 -16.63 1.69
CA ALA A 101 -13.29 -16.89 0.34
C ALA A 101 -12.20 -17.53 -0.54
N GLY A 102 -10.94 -17.21 -0.28
CA GLY A 102 -9.82 -17.79 -1.00
C GLY A 102 -8.48 -17.18 -0.60
N GLU A 103 -7.41 -17.86 -0.97
CA GLU A 103 -6.02 -17.44 -0.70
C GLU A 103 -5.14 -17.51 -1.96
N GLU A 104 -4.07 -16.71 -1.99
CA GLU A 104 -3.12 -16.77 -3.10
C GLU A 104 -2.34 -18.09 -3.10
N ALA A 105 -2.03 -18.61 -4.29
CA ALA A 105 -1.29 -19.85 -4.48
C ALA A 105 -0.03 -19.67 -5.35
N GLU A 106 0.59 -18.49 -5.29
CA GLU A 106 1.83 -18.17 -6.01
C GLU A 106 3.09 -18.51 -5.22
N GLY A 107 2.93 -18.75 -3.91
CA GLY A 107 4.02 -19.04 -3.01
C GLY A 107 4.92 -17.84 -2.73
N ILE A 108 4.34 -16.65 -2.68
CA ILE A 108 5.03 -15.38 -2.41
C ILE A 108 5.83 -15.47 -1.11
N GLY A 109 5.28 -16.16 -0.09
CA GLY A 109 5.91 -16.34 1.21
C GLY A 109 7.32 -16.90 1.17
N LYS A 110 7.67 -17.72 0.14
CA LYS A 110 9.01 -18.33 -0.01
C LYS A 110 10.09 -17.33 -0.46
N GLY A 111 9.67 -16.23 -1.11
CA GLY A 111 10.57 -15.25 -1.70
C GLY A 111 10.61 -13.91 -0.98
N ILE A 112 9.94 -13.77 0.14
CA ILE A 112 9.86 -12.52 0.90
C ILE A 112 11.27 -12.01 1.25
N LEU A 113 11.54 -10.76 0.91
CA LEU A 113 12.78 -10.07 1.25
C LEU A 113 12.74 -9.52 2.68
N HIS A 114 11.58 -9.00 3.10
CA HIS A 114 11.34 -8.53 4.46
C HIS A 114 9.89 -8.80 4.90
N CYS A 115 8.90 -8.15 4.29
CA CYS A 115 7.49 -8.31 4.65
C CYS A 115 6.56 -7.96 3.49
N ASN A 116 5.27 -8.31 3.62
CA ASN A 116 4.22 -7.91 2.71
C ASN A 116 3.41 -6.76 3.33
N TRP A 117 3.71 -5.52 2.96
CA TRP A 117 3.01 -4.32 3.45
C TRP A 117 2.19 -3.59 2.39
N SER A 118 2.37 -3.92 1.12
CA SER A 118 1.61 -3.29 0.04
C SER A 118 0.11 -3.52 0.20
N SER A 119 -0.68 -2.51 -0.07
CA SER A 119 -2.14 -2.66 -0.15
C SER A 119 -2.54 -3.16 -1.54
N PRO A 120 -3.56 -4.01 -1.64
CA PRO A 120 -4.09 -4.42 -2.94
C PRO A 120 -4.82 -3.25 -3.63
N ALA A 121 -4.75 -3.20 -4.96
CA ALA A 121 -5.42 -2.20 -5.78
C ALA A 121 -6.32 -2.85 -6.84
N LYS A 122 -7.46 -2.19 -7.13
CA LYS A 122 -8.38 -2.64 -8.18
C LYS A 122 -8.03 -2.07 -9.53
N GLY A 123 -8.12 -2.89 -10.57
CA GLY A 123 -8.11 -2.46 -11.95
C GLY A 123 -8.75 -3.49 -12.86
N LYS A 124 -8.32 -3.51 -14.12
CA LYS A 124 -8.84 -4.45 -15.13
C LYS A 124 -7.70 -5.12 -15.88
N VAL A 125 -7.88 -6.41 -16.17
CA VAL A 125 -7.06 -7.20 -17.11
C VAL A 125 -7.99 -7.74 -18.18
N LYS A 126 -7.75 -7.39 -19.43
CA LYS A 126 -8.60 -7.76 -20.58
C LYS A 126 -10.08 -7.44 -20.34
N GLY A 127 -10.35 -6.27 -19.77
CA GLY A 127 -11.68 -5.77 -19.50
C GLY A 127 -12.39 -6.37 -18.28
N LYS A 128 -11.81 -7.34 -17.58
CA LYS A 128 -12.35 -7.97 -16.36
C LYS A 128 -11.69 -7.37 -15.12
N ASP A 129 -12.44 -7.32 -14.02
CA ASP A 129 -11.91 -6.89 -12.74
C ASP A 129 -10.73 -7.77 -12.32
N ALA A 130 -9.68 -7.15 -11.83
CA ALA A 130 -8.47 -7.78 -11.32
C ALA A 130 -7.95 -7.04 -10.09
N VAL A 131 -7.17 -7.74 -9.27
CA VAL A 131 -6.50 -7.19 -8.09
C VAL A 131 -5.00 -7.16 -8.36
N PHE A 132 -4.41 -5.98 -8.25
CA PHE A 132 -2.97 -5.78 -8.32
C PHE A 132 -2.38 -5.75 -6.92
N PHE A 133 -1.26 -6.43 -6.73
CA PHE A 133 -0.61 -6.55 -5.42
C PHE A 133 0.91 -6.50 -5.57
N GLY A 134 1.55 -5.69 -4.73
CA GLY A 134 3.00 -5.65 -4.60
C GLY A 134 3.48 -6.66 -3.57
N GLY A 135 4.23 -7.67 -4.02
CA GLY A 135 4.75 -8.70 -3.14
C GLY A 135 5.98 -8.25 -2.34
N GLY A 136 6.15 -8.79 -1.14
CA GLY A 136 7.37 -8.67 -0.34
C GLY A 136 8.59 -9.34 -0.97
N ASP A 137 8.39 -10.05 -2.07
CA ASP A 137 9.43 -10.66 -2.93
C ASP A 137 9.87 -9.74 -4.09
N GLY A 138 9.30 -8.52 -4.16
CA GLY A 138 9.62 -7.54 -5.20
C GLY A 138 8.91 -7.73 -6.53
N PHE A 139 7.91 -8.63 -6.59
CA PHE A 139 7.08 -8.83 -7.77
C PHE A 139 5.75 -8.09 -7.67
N LEU A 140 5.34 -7.50 -8.78
CA LEU A 140 3.96 -7.04 -8.98
C LEU A 140 3.14 -8.20 -9.53
N TYR A 141 2.01 -8.48 -8.87
CA TYR A 141 1.06 -9.53 -9.25
C TYR A 141 -0.24 -8.91 -9.74
N ALA A 142 -0.85 -9.52 -10.76
CA ALA A 142 -2.24 -9.29 -11.13
C ALA A 142 -3.04 -10.57 -10.87
N PHE A 143 -3.95 -10.53 -9.93
CA PHE A 143 -4.79 -11.68 -9.58
C PHE A 143 -6.17 -11.61 -10.24
N ASP A 144 -6.69 -12.79 -10.62
CA ASP A 144 -8.11 -12.94 -10.94
C ASP A 144 -8.95 -12.79 -9.66
N THR A 145 -10.13 -12.24 -9.78
CA THR A 145 -11.12 -12.17 -8.69
C THR A 145 -11.96 -13.45 -8.57
N LYS A 146 -11.67 -14.45 -9.38
CA LYS A 146 -12.34 -15.76 -9.37
C LYS A 146 -11.43 -16.81 -8.72
N PHE A 147 -12.05 -17.63 -7.90
CA PHE A 147 -11.39 -18.73 -7.22
C PHE A 147 -11.53 -20.05 -7.98
N LYS A 148 -10.58 -20.94 -7.73
CA LYS A 148 -10.57 -22.31 -8.21
C LYS A 148 -10.23 -23.22 -7.04
N LYS A 149 -10.73 -24.45 -7.03
CA LYS A 149 -10.29 -25.45 -6.06
C LYS A 149 -8.90 -25.94 -6.44
N ASP A 150 -8.04 -26.05 -5.45
CA ASP A 150 -6.78 -26.78 -5.57
C ASP A 150 -6.99 -28.32 -5.41
N GLU A 151 -5.91 -29.08 -5.38
CA GLU A 151 -5.96 -30.55 -5.24
C GLU A 151 -6.48 -30.99 -3.87
N GLU A 152 -6.37 -30.16 -2.84
CA GLU A 152 -6.81 -30.41 -1.47
C GLU A 152 -8.24 -29.88 -1.22
N GLY A 153 -8.83 -29.15 -2.19
CA GLY A 153 -10.17 -28.63 -2.14
C GLY A 153 -10.31 -27.21 -1.58
N TYR A 154 -9.20 -26.51 -1.32
CA TYR A 154 -9.19 -25.11 -0.89
C TYR A 154 -9.50 -24.17 -2.04
N ASP A 155 -10.19 -23.09 -1.75
CA ASP A 155 -10.42 -22.02 -2.73
C ASP A 155 -9.18 -21.15 -2.86
N ILE A 156 -8.57 -21.15 -4.04
CA ILE A 156 -7.38 -20.41 -4.35
C ILE A 156 -7.57 -19.45 -5.52
N PHE A 157 -6.82 -18.37 -5.53
CA PHE A 157 -6.66 -17.52 -6.70
C PHE A 157 -5.20 -17.47 -7.13
N LYS A 158 -4.99 -17.46 -8.46
CA LYS A 158 -3.68 -17.43 -9.07
C LYS A 158 -3.46 -16.13 -9.84
N ALA A 159 -2.21 -15.75 -9.97
CA ALA A 159 -1.85 -14.62 -10.79
C ALA A 159 -2.19 -14.88 -12.27
N LEU A 160 -2.82 -13.90 -12.90
CA LEU A 160 -2.96 -13.83 -14.35
C LEU A 160 -1.60 -13.59 -15.00
N TRP A 161 -0.77 -12.81 -14.32
CA TRP A 161 0.63 -12.57 -14.61
C TRP A 161 1.35 -12.02 -13.37
N LYS A 162 2.68 -12.09 -13.40
CA LYS A 162 3.55 -11.40 -12.43
C LYS A 162 4.73 -10.75 -13.16
N TYR A 163 5.20 -9.65 -12.62
CA TYR A 163 6.34 -8.89 -13.13
C TYR A 163 7.33 -8.60 -12.03
N ASP A 164 8.60 -8.92 -12.27
CA ASP A 164 9.70 -8.61 -11.37
C ASP A 164 10.08 -7.14 -11.49
N CYS A 165 9.80 -6.35 -10.46
CA CYS A 165 10.05 -4.91 -10.44
C CYS A 165 11.52 -4.56 -10.12
N ASN A 166 12.33 -5.55 -9.72
CA ASN A 166 13.74 -5.35 -9.47
C ASN A 166 14.55 -5.46 -10.77
N PRO A 167 15.23 -4.40 -11.22
CA PRO A 167 16.11 -4.46 -12.36
C PRO A 167 17.19 -5.55 -12.24
N ALA A 168 17.61 -6.13 -13.34
CA ALA A 168 18.57 -7.23 -13.33
C ALA A 168 19.92 -6.86 -12.69
N ASP A 169 20.36 -5.63 -12.88
CA ASP A 169 21.58 -5.07 -12.30
C ASP A 169 21.48 -4.76 -10.79
N TYR A 170 20.26 -4.80 -10.21
CA TYR A 170 20.06 -4.74 -8.75
C TYR A 170 20.14 -6.13 -8.10
N LYS A 171 20.13 -7.20 -8.89
CA LYS A 171 20.23 -8.58 -8.39
C LYS A 171 21.62 -9.16 -8.45
N LYS A 172 22.46 -8.65 -9.36
CA LYS A 172 23.83 -9.12 -9.53
C LYS A 172 24.77 -7.96 -9.76
N ASP A 173 25.90 -8.00 -9.08
CA ASP A 173 26.97 -7.03 -9.29
C ASP A 173 27.64 -7.22 -10.67
N LYS A 174 28.59 -6.33 -10.99
CA LYS A 174 29.37 -6.37 -12.23
C LYS A 174 30.16 -7.65 -12.45
N ASN A 175 30.39 -8.45 -11.41
CA ASN A 175 31.10 -9.72 -11.46
C ASN A 175 30.12 -10.92 -11.54
N GLY A 176 28.80 -10.67 -11.62
CA GLY A 176 27.76 -11.69 -11.63
C GLY A 176 27.43 -12.29 -10.27
N LYS A 177 27.98 -11.74 -9.17
CA LYS A 177 27.67 -12.16 -7.81
C LYS A 177 26.32 -11.61 -7.39
N GLU A 178 25.52 -12.45 -6.75
CA GLU A 178 24.21 -12.08 -6.21
C GLU A 178 24.34 -10.95 -5.16
N ILE A 179 23.51 -9.93 -5.32
CA ILE A 179 23.35 -8.86 -4.33
C ILE A 179 22.15 -9.25 -3.46
N LYS A 180 22.41 -9.41 -2.15
CA LYS A 180 21.37 -9.80 -1.20
C LYS A 180 20.70 -8.59 -0.58
N TYR A 181 19.44 -8.74 -0.23
CA TYR A 181 18.72 -7.80 0.61
C TYR A 181 19.22 -7.89 2.08
N PRO A 182 19.30 -6.76 2.85
CA PRO A 182 19.21 -5.41 2.35
C PRO A 182 20.56 -4.88 1.86
N ALA A 183 20.58 -4.33 0.67
CA ALA A 183 21.75 -3.61 0.16
C ALA A 183 21.26 -2.34 -0.56
N ALA A 184 21.97 -1.23 -0.40
CA ALA A 184 21.54 0.07 -0.95
C ALA A 184 21.31 0.04 -2.48
N GLU A 185 22.04 -0.81 -3.20
CA GLU A 185 21.92 -0.98 -4.65
C GLU A 185 21.37 -2.36 -5.01
N GLY A 186 20.76 -3.07 -4.03
CA GLY A 186 20.24 -4.42 -4.18
C GLY A 186 18.74 -4.47 -4.48
N PRO A 187 18.20 -5.69 -4.54
CA PRO A 187 16.77 -5.89 -4.73
C PRO A 187 15.98 -5.36 -3.53
N SER A 188 14.73 -5.00 -3.77
CA SER A 188 13.79 -4.49 -2.78
C SER A 188 12.41 -5.08 -2.98
N GLU A 189 11.63 -5.05 -1.93
CA GLU A 189 10.21 -5.39 -1.91
C GLU A 189 9.33 -4.29 -2.51
N LEU A 190 8.04 -4.54 -2.61
CA LEU A 190 7.03 -3.54 -2.96
C LEU A 190 6.21 -3.21 -1.72
N ILE A 191 6.39 -2.00 -1.18
CA ILE A 191 5.61 -1.47 -0.05
C ILE A 191 4.47 -0.59 -0.57
N ALA A 192 4.75 0.22 -1.58
CA ALA A 192 3.76 1.09 -2.22
C ALA A 192 2.58 0.30 -2.79
N THR A 193 1.38 0.87 -2.69
CA THR A 193 0.19 0.33 -3.36
C THR A 193 0.32 0.53 -4.88
N PRO A 194 0.09 -0.50 -5.70
CA PRO A 194 0.07 -0.34 -7.16
C PRO A 194 -1.02 0.64 -7.61
N THR A 195 -0.72 1.53 -8.54
CA THR A 195 -1.67 2.50 -9.09
C THR A 195 -2.11 2.09 -10.48
N TYR A 196 -3.41 1.78 -10.66
CA TYR A 196 -3.98 1.45 -11.98
C TYR A 196 -4.55 2.70 -12.65
N TYR A 197 -4.12 2.94 -13.91
CA TYR A 197 -4.65 4.03 -14.72
C TYR A 197 -4.61 3.71 -16.21
N LYS A 198 -5.75 3.83 -16.89
CA LYS A 198 -5.91 3.66 -18.36
C LYS A 198 -5.22 2.39 -18.91
N GLY A 199 -5.38 1.25 -18.25
CA GLY A 199 -4.80 -0.03 -18.68
C GLY A 199 -3.33 -0.23 -18.30
N ASN A 200 -2.74 0.67 -17.53
CA ASN A 200 -1.37 0.57 -17.01
C ASN A 200 -1.36 0.48 -15.50
N VAL A 201 -0.33 -0.18 -14.95
CA VAL A 201 -0.08 -0.27 -13.52
C VAL A 201 1.28 0.34 -13.21
N TYR A 202 1.32 1.25 -12.24
CA TYR A 202 2.53 1.96 -11.82
C TYR A 202 2.89 1.55 -10.41
N VAL A 203 4.15 1.23 -10.17
CA VAL A 203 4.66 0.89 -8.84
C VAL A 203 6.15 1.14 -8.75
N ALA A 204 6.63 1.57 -7.59
CA ALA A 204 8.05 1.71 -7.30
C ALA A 204 8.50 0.65 -6.29
N ILE A 205 9.74 0.18 -6.42
CA ILE A 205 10.36 -0.67 -5.41
C ILE A 205 10.75 0.17 -4.20
N GLY A 206 10.67 -0.45 -3.02
CA GLY A 206 11.00 0.19 -1.75
C GLY A 206 11.44 -0.81 -0.71
N GLN A 207 11.91 -0.31 0.42
CA GLN A 207 12.28 -1.14 1.56
C GLN A 207 11.90 -0.44 2.86
N ASP A 208 11.87 -1.20 3.93
CA ASP A 208 11.69 -0.64 5.26
C ASP A 208 12.75 0.44 5.54
N PRO A 209 12.34 1.61 6.04
CA PRO A 209 13.26 2.69 6.41
C PRO A 209 14.39 2.32 7.37
N GLU A 210 14.22 1.28 8.18
CA GLU A 210 15.29 0.75 9.05
C GLU A 210 16.54 0.32 8.26
N HIS A 211 16.36 -0.04 6.98
CA HIS A 211 17.46 -0.41 6.09
C HIS A 211 18.05 0.78 5.31
N GLY A 212 17.60 1.99 5.61
CA GLY A 212 18.08 3.24 5.03
C GLY A 212 17.57 3.49 3.61
N GLU A 213 18.26 4.42 2.95
CA GLU A 213 17.96 4.79 1.58
C GLU A 213 18.61 3.81 0.58
N GLY A 214 18.19 3.88 -0.69
CA GLY A 214 18.79 3.05 -1.73
C GLY A 214 18.29 3.38 -3.13
N ALA A 215 18.85 2.69 -4.10
CA ALA A 215 18.45 2.78 -5.50
C ALA A 215 17.03 2.27 -5.68
N GLY A 216 16.18 3.08 -6.29
CA GLY A 216 14.79 2.75 -6.60
C GLY A 216 14.59 2.46 -8.08
N CYS A 217 13.39 1.99 -8.40
CA CYS A 217 12.92 1.83 -9.76
C CYS A 217 11.40 2.01 -9.78
N LEU A 218 10.93 2.96 -10.58
CA LEU A 218 9.51 3.13 -10.89
C LEU A 218 9.21 2.40 -12.19
N SER A 219 8.26 1.49 -12.16
CA SER A 219 7.86 0.68 -13.32
C SER A 219 6.43 0.99 -13.76
N CYS A 220 6.22 1.05 -15.07
CA CYS A 220 4.91 1.07 -15.71
C CYS A 220 4.72 -0.23 -16.49
N ILE A 221 3.67 -0.96 -16.13
CA ILE A 221 3.37 -2.29 -16.64
C ILE A 221 2.02 -2.25 -17.36
N ASP A 222 1.96 -2.83 -18.56
CA ASP A 222 0.70 -3.05 -19.26
C ASP A 222 -0.16 -4.04 -18.48
N ALA A 223 -1.35 -3.61 -18.06
CA ALA A 223 -2.21 -4.39 -17.18
C ALA A 223 -2.75 -5.67 -17.84
N ASP A 224 -2.91 -5.69 -19.15
CA ASP A 224 -3.46 -6.84 -19.88
C ASP A 224 -2.43 -7.96 -20.09
N THR A 225 -1.15 -7.59 -20.18
CA THR A 225 -0.09 -8.53 -20.57
C THR A 225 0.98 -8.76 -19.50
N GLY A 226 1.06 -7.90 -18.47
CA GLY A 226 2.14 -7.93 -17.48
C GLY A 226 3.51 -7.51 -18.05
N LYS A 227 3.54 -6.91 -19.23
CA LYS A 227 4.80 -6.47 -19.85
C LYS A 227 5.17 -5.06 -19.43
N LYS A 228 6.44 -4.82 -19.18
CA LYS A 228 6.96 -3.49 -18.94
C LYS A 228 6.80 -2.61 -20.17
N LEU A 229 6.20 -1.43 -19.99
CA LEU A 229 6.11 -0.38 -21.00
C LEU A 229 7.29 0.58 -20.87
N TRP A 230 7.59 1.02 -19.65
CA TRP A 230 8.75 1.83 -19.33
C TRP A 230 9.17 1.67 -17.87
N GLU A 231 10.37 2.07 -17.53
CA GLU A 231 10.88 2.16 -16.18
C GLU A 231 11.75 3.41 -16.00
N SER A 232 11.86 3.88 -14.76
CA SER A 232 12.76 4.97 -14.39
C SER A 232 13.57 4.59 -13.15
N LYS A 233 14.89 4.63 -13.26
CA LYS A 233 15.85 4.48 -12.15
C LYS A 233 16.29 5.82 -11.58
N LYS A 234 15.62 6.92 -11.94
CA LYS A 234 15.92 8.25 -11.42
C LYS A 234 15.35 8.46 -10.02
N ILE A 235 14.32 7.69 -9.65
CA ILE A 235 13.73 7.68 -8.31
C ILE A 235 14.60 6.84 -7.36
N LYS A 236 14.66 7.23 -6.09
CA LYS A 236 15.18 6.40 -5.02
C LYS A 236 14.11 5.41 -4.54
N ARG A 237 14.41 4.58 -3.53
CA ARG A 237 13.45 3.67 -2.93
C ARG A 237 12.24 4.41 -2.40
N SER A 238 11.05 3.88 -2.69
CA SER A 238 9.79 4.53 -2.38
C SER A 238 8.87 3.61 -1.59
N ILE A 239 8.32 4.11 -0.50
CA ILE A 239 7.21 3.50 0.23
C ILE A 239 5.88 4.18 -0.13
N SER A 240 5.92 5.20 -0.99
CA SER A 240 4.79 6.06 -1.37
C SER A 240 4.10 5.55 -2.62
N THR A 241 2.77 5.56 -2.59
CA THR A 241 1.92 5.24 -3.75
C THR A 241 1.94 6.39 -4.75
N CYS A 242 2.06 6.08 -6.04
CA CYS A 242 2.00 7.09 -7.11
C CYS A 242 0.61 7.71 -7.21
N ALA A 243 0.55 9.02 -7.43
CA ALA A 243 -0.69 9.75 -7.73
C ALA A 243 -0.77 10.14 -9.21
N ILE A 244 -1.99 10.15 -9.76
CA ILE A 244 -2.23 10.46 -11.18
C ILE A 244 -3.11 11.71 -11.30
N ASP A 245 -2.66 12.67 -12.10
CA ASP A 245 -3.54 13.68 -12.67
C ASP A 245 -4.10 13.16 -13.99
N ALA A 246 -5.35 12.71 -13.95
CA ALA A 246 -6.02 12.14 -15.11
C ALA A 246 -6.32 13.19 -16.22
N SER A 247 -6.32 14.49 -15.89
CA SER A 247 -6.61 15.58 -16.83
C SER A 247 -5.43 15.85 -17.75
N ASN A 248 -4.20 15.68 -17.24
CA ASN A 248 -2.97 16.02 -17.94
C ASN A 248 -2.09 14.78 -18.24
N ASP A 249 -2.53 13.56 -17.87
CA ASP A 249 -1.74 12.32 -17.94
C ASP A 249 -0.38 12.46 -17.22
N LEU A 250 -0.36 13.12 -16.04
CA LEU A 250 0.82 13.28 -15.22
C LEU A 250 0.80 12.28 -14.06
N LEU A 251 1.98 11.73 -13.78
CA LEU A 251 2.21 10.84 -12.65
C LEU A 251 3.16 11.53 -11.68
N PHE A 252 2.75 11.56 -10.41
CA PHE A 252 3.56 12.06 -9.31
C PHE A 252 3.98 10.90 -8.42
N ALA A 253 5.27 10.77 -8.20
CA ALA A 253 5.87 9.80 -7.29
C ALA A 253 6.72 10.54 -6.26
N ALA A 254 6.76 10.00 -5.06
CA ALA A 254 7.64 10.48 -4.01
C ALA A 254 8.56 9.33 -3.58
N ASP A 255 9.79 9.63 -3.18
CA ASP A 255 10.67 8.63 -2.59
C ASP A 255 11.00 8.93 -1.13
N TYR A 256 11.56 7.93 -0.46
CA TYR A 256 11.90 8.06 0.96
C TYR A 256 12.96 9.11 1.21
N SER A 257 13.89 9.36 0.26
CA SER A 257 14.95 10.35 0.38
C SER A 257 14.49 11.81 0.31
N GLY A 258 13.19 12.07 0.09
CA GLY A 258 12.62 13.41 0.12
C GLY A 258 12.39 14.05 -1.26
N TYR A 259 12.42 13.30 -2.35
CA TYR A 259 12.19 13.85 -3.68
C TYR A 259 10.79 13.55 -4.21
N VAL A 260 10.14 14.57 -4.77
CA VAL A 260 8.89 14.45 -5.54
C VAL A 260 9.20 14.56 -7.02
N TYR A 261 8.67 13.62 -7.78
CA TYR A 261 8.90 13.51 -9.23
C TYR A 261 7.61 13.72 -9.98
N CYS A 262 7.65 14.45 -11.09
CA CYS A 262 6.58 14.50 -12.06
C CYS A 262 7.01 13.83 -13.36
N TYR A 263 6.28 12.78 -13.75
CA TYR A 263 6.49 12.06 -15.00
C TYR A 263 5.31 12.24 -15.95
N ASP A 264 5.57 12.12 -17.25
CA ASP A 264 4.52 11.81 -18.21
C ASP A 264 4.10 10.34 -18.01
N ALA A 265 2.84 10.11 -17.66
CA ALA A 265 2.35 8.77 -17.32
C ALA A 265 2.42 7.78 -18.48
N LYS A 266 2.36 8.26 -19.75
CA LYS A 266 2.34 7.39 -20.94
C LYS A 266 3.71 6.81 -21.28
N ASN A 267 4.75 7.63 -21.16
CA ASN A 267 6.08 7.29 -21.69
C ASN A 267 7.20 7.35 -20.66
N GLY A 268 6.91 7.75 -19.40
CA GLY A 268 7.89 7.82 -18.32
C GLY A 268 8.90 8.97 -18.47
N ALA A 269 8.62 9.97 -19.33
CA ALA A 269 9.47 11.14 -19.43
C ALA A 269 9.41 11.95 -18.14
N LEU A 270 10.56 12.17 -17.52
CA LEU A 270 10.68 13.00 -16.31
C LEU A 270 10.55 14.48 -16.69
N ASN A 271 9.53 15.16 -16.17
CA ASN A 271 9.31 16.58 -16.37
C ASN A 271 10.14 17.42 -15.37
N TRP A 272 10.07 17.09 -14.08
CA TRP A 272 10.80 17.79 -13.02
C TRP A 272 10.95 16.94 -11.76
N VAL A 273 11.83 17.39 -10.88
CA VAL A 273 12.06 16.88 -9.53
C VAL A 273 12.00 18.05 -8.57
N TYR A 274 11.30 17.88 -7.44
CA TYR A 274 11.27 18.82 -6.32
C TYR A 274 11.91 18.16 -5.11
N ASP A 275 12.80 18.89 -4.42
CA ASP A 275 13.51 18.45 -3.21
C ASP A 275 12.78 18.98 -1.98
N GLN A 276 12.10 18.11 -1.24
CA GLN A 276 11.40 18.41 0.02
C GLN A 276 12.37 18.48 1.21
N LYS A 277 13.59 17.96 1.05
CA LYS A 277 14.72 17.99 2.01
C LYS A 277 14.61 17.07 3.21
N ALA A 278 13.44 16.48 3.50
CA ALA A 278 13.24 15.51 4.58
C ALA A 278 12.59 14.25 4.07
N HIS A 279 12.65 13.16 4.84
CA HIS A 279 12.09 11.88 4.44
C HIS A 279 10.57 11.94 4.26
N MET A 280 10.07 11.30 3.20
CA MET A 280 8.64 11.22 2.91
C MET A 280 8.11 9.81 3.12
N TRP A 281 7.15 9.69 4.04
CA TRP A 281 6.43 8.45 4.36
C TRP A 281 5.08 8.38 3.67
N GLY A 282 4.40 9.52 3.59
CA GLY A 282 3.12 9.67 2.93
C GLY A 282 3.23 9.65 1.41
N SER A 283 2.09 9.50 0.76
CA SER A 283 1.98 9.55 -0.70
C SER A 283 1.52 10.94 -1.15
N PRO A 284 1.87 11.39 -2.35
CA PRO A 284 1.31 12.60 -2.92
C PRO A 284 -0.20 12.44 -3.13
N LEU A 285 -0.97 13.48 -2.84
CA LEU A 285 -2.38 13.62 -3.21
C LEU A 285 -2.50 14.55 -4.41
N VAL A 286 -3.19 14.11 -5.45
CA VAL A 286 -3.59 14.99 -6.57
C VAL A 286 -5.05 15.35 -6.43
N ALA A 287 -5.34 16.64 -6.28
CA ALA A 287 -6.69 17.17 -6.21
C ALA A 287 -6.72 18.62 -6.74
N ASP A 288 -7.77 18.98 -7.49
CA ASP A 288 -8.01 20.33 -7.99
C ASP A 288 -6.80 20.98 -8.69
N GLY A 289 -6.15 20.22 -9.59
CA GLY A 289 -4.96 20.69 -10.32
C GLY A 289 -3.72 20.95 -9.46
N LYS A 290 -3.67 20.38 -8.26
CA LYS A 290 -2.60 20.54 -7.28
C LYS A 290 -2.10 19.20 -6.79
N VAL A 291 -0.86 19.19 -6.34
CA VAL A 291 -0.20 18.05 -5.66
C VAL A 291 0.12 18.48 -4.24
N TYR A 292 -0.34 17.71 -3.28
CA TYR A 292 -0.15 17.94 -1.84
C TYR A 292 0.70 16.83 -1.26
N ILE A 293 1.72 17.18 -0.48
CA ILE A 293 2.56 16.21 0.22
C ILE A 293 3.22 16.83 1.45
N GLY A 294 3.42 16.03 2.47
CA GLY A 294 4.17 16.39 3.68
C GLY A 294 5.33 15.46 3.94
N ASP A 295 6.22 15.85 4.84
CA ASP A 295 7.40 15.11 5.23
C ASP A 295 7.54 14.93 6.75
N GLU A 296 8.61 14.27 7.18
CA GLU A 296 8.83 13.96 8.60
C GLU A 296 9.32 15.15 9.43
N ASP A 297 9.75 16.25 8.83
CA ASP A 297 10.08 17.49 9.53
C ASP A 297 8.84 18.37 9.76
N GLY A 298 7.71 18.03 9.12
CA GLY A 298 6.44 18.77 9.22
C GLY A 298 6.27 19.79 8.10
N ASP A 299 7.16 19.83 7.13
CA ASP A 299 6.98 20.67 5.95
C ASP A 299 5.89 20.08 5.04
N PHE A 300 4.97 20.93 4.62
CA PHE A 300 3.86 20.59 3.75
C PHE A 300 3.88 21.47 2.52
N VAL A 301 4.05 20.87 1.35
CA VAL A 301 4.11 21.60 0.09
C VAL A 301 2.88 21.37 -0.77
N VAL A 302 2.47 22.42 -1.46
CA VAL A 302 1.46 22.37 -2.51
C VAL A 302 2.11 22.78 -3.83
N LEU A 303 2.18 21.85 -4.78
CA LEU A 303 2.72 22.08 -6.11
C LEU A 303 1.59 22.15 -7.14
N ALA A 304 1.82 22.86 -8.25
CA ALA A 304 0.91 22.80 -9.39
C ALA A 304 1.02 21.41 -10.08
N SER A 305 -0.12 20.82 -10.43
CA SER A 305 -0.15 19.65 -11.29
C SER A 305 0.09 20.06 -12.75
N ASP A 306 1.36 20.32 -13.10
CA ASP A 306 1.78 20.84 -14.41
C ASP A 306 3.11 20.19 -14.84
N LYS A 307 3.39 20.18 -16.15
CA LYS A 307 4.69 19.77 -16.71
C LYS A 307 5.84 20.72 -16.33
N LYS A 308 5.54 21.92 -15.89
CA LYS A 308 6.52 22.86 -15.33
C LYS A 308 6.38 22.93 -13.83
N MET A 309 7.47 22.69 -13.12
CA MET A 309 7.50 22.77 -11.67
C MET A 309 7.13 24.16 -11.19
N LYS A 310 6.14 24.24 -10.29
CA LYS A 310 5.71 25.48 -9.64
C LYS A 310 5.25 25.16 -8.23
N VAL A 311 5.90 25.74 -7.24
CA VAL A 311 5.44 25.76 -5.84
C VAL A 311 4.32 26.77 -5.70
N LEU A 312 3.19 26.36 -5.15
CA LEU A 312 2.01 27.20 -4.89
C LEU A 312 1.97 27.66 -3.43
N SER A 313 2.37 26.77 -2.50
CA SER A 313 2.42 27.06 -1.06
C SER A 313 3.40 26.13 -0.37
N GLU A 314 4.05 26.65 0.65
CA GLU A 314 4.84 25.91 1.63
C GLU A 314 4.33 26.29 3.02
N THR A 315 4.06 25.28 3.86
CA THR A 315 3.48 25.48 5.20
C THR A 315 4.17 24.52 6.14
N TYR A 316 4.55 25.00 7.31
CA TYR A 316 5.14 24.18 8.37
C TYR A 316 4.08 23.77 9.41
N PHE A 317 4.03 22.49 9.73
CA PHE A 317 3.27 21.93 10.84
C PHE A 317 4.24 21.54 11.97
N PRO A 318 3.90 21.76 13.25
CA PRO A 318 4.83 21.58 14.36
C PRO A 318 5.03 20.11 14.77
N ALA A 319 4.79 19.16 13.86
CA ALA A 319 5.00 17.73 14.07
C ALA A 319 5.08 17.00 12.72
N PRO A 320 5.77 15.85 12.65
CA PRO A 320 5.92 15.02 11.45
C PRO A 320 4.60 14.70 10.75
N ILE A 321 4.64 14.67 9.42
CA ILE A 321 3.52 14.26 8.55
C ILE A 321 3.88 12.93 7.90
N TYR A 322 3.47 11.82 8.53
CA TYR A 322 3.72 10.47 8.02
C TYR A 322 2.59 9.95 7.12
N SER A 323 1.45 10.61 7.11
CA SER A 323 0.26 10.16 6.37
C SER A 323 0.08 10.91 5.06
N THR A 324 -0.58 10.25 4.11
CA THR A 324 -1.08 10.89 2.90
C THR A 324 -2.19 11.88 3.26
N PRO A 325 -2.14 13.14 2.79
CA PRO A 325 -3.26 14.05 2.94
C PRO A 325 -4.49 13.56 2.16
N ILE A 326 -5.69 13.90 2.60
CA ILE A 326 -6.93 13.54 1.92
C ILE A 326 -7.84 14.75 1.73
N VAL A 327 -8.68 14.73 0.70
CA VAL A 327 -9.73 15.73 0.46
C VAL A 327 -11.09 15.06 0.50
N ALA A 328 -11.98 15.60 1.31
CA ALA A 328 -13.37 15.17 1.37
C ALA A 328 -14.30 16.38 1.59
N ASN A 329 -15.39 16.44 0.84
CA ASN A 329 -16.41 17.49 0.98
C ASN A 329 -15.86 18.94 0.94
N GLY A 330 -14.86 19.20 0.09
CA GLY A 330 -14.24 20.52 -0.03
C GLY A 330 -13.25 20.88 1.09
N VAL A 331 -12.94 19.93 1.99
CA VAL A 331 -12.00 20.11 3.10
C VAL A 331 -10.74 19.27 2.83
N LEU A 332 -9.57 19.88 2.99
CA LEU A 332 -8.29 19.22 3.00
C LEU A 332 -7.95 18.77 4.44
N TYR A 333 -7.69 17.50 4.63
CA TYR A 333 -7.27 16.94 5.90
C TYR A 333 -5.80 16.57 5.86
N VAL A 334 -5.05 17.08 6.84
CA VAL A 334 -3.63 16.78 7.04
C VAL A 334 -3.48 16.22 8.44
N ALA A 335 -3.02 14.98 8.55
CA ALA A 335 -2.73 14.37 9.84
C ALA A 335 -1.23 14.43 10.11
N THR A 336 -0.85 15.09 11.19
CA THR A 336 0.49 15.01 11.76
C THR A 336 0.54 13.92 12.84
N GLN A 337 1.72 13.67 13.39
CA GLN A 337 1.86 12.70 14.49
C GLN A 337 0.97 13.02 15.71
N SER A 338 0.58 14.27 15.89
CA SER A 338 -0.13 14.73 17.09
C SER A 338 -1.53 15.31 16.83
N HIS A 339 -1.84 15.77 15.61
CA HIS A 339 -3.07 16.48 15.30
C HIS A 339 -3.62 16.11 13.93
N LEU A 340 -4.94 16.18 13.79
CA LEU A 340 -5.64 16.19 12.51
C LEU A 340 -6.10 17.61 12.21
N TYR A 341 -5.59 18.18 11.14
CA TYR A 341 -5.97 19.51 10.65
C TYR A 341 -7.04 19.36 9.56
N ALA A 342 -8.12 20.14 9.67
CA ALA A 342 -9.16 20.28 8.65
C ALA A 342 -9.08 21.69 8.07
N ILE A 343 -8.69 21.80 6.83
CA ILE A 343 -8.40 23.09 6.14
C ILE A 343 -9.41 23.27 5.02
N HIS A 344 -10.14 24.38 5.05
CA HIS A 344 -11.10 24.76 4.02
C HIS A 344 -10.97 26.24 3.66
N ASP A 345 -11.46 26.60 2.48
CA ASP A 345 -11.54 27.98 2.05
C ASP A 345 -12.78 28.65 2.70
N GLU A 346 -12.56 29.70 3.50
CA GLU A 346 -13.65 30.47 4.14
C GLU A 346 -14.64 31.07 3.13
N ALA A 347 -14.21 31.33 1.90
CA ALA A 347 -15.08 31.85 0.86
C ALA A 347 -16.17 30.85 0.41
N GLN A 348 -15.99 29.54 0.67
CA GLN A 348 -16.96 28.49 0.35
C GLN A 348 -17.84 28.09 1.56
N ALA A 349 -17.63 28.68 2.71
CA ALA A 349 -18.39 28.39 3.94
C ALA A 349 -19.70 29.19 4.10
N LYS A 350 -20.20 29.82 3.01
CA LYS A 350 -21.44 30.59 3.00
C LYS A 350 -22.55 29.89 2.23
#